data_0dfbd834b20fdc4a4876d077ea863704
#
_entry.id   0dfbd834b20fdc4a4876d077ea863704
#
_cell.length_a   1.000
_cell.length_b   1.000
_cell.length_c   1.000
_cell.angle_alpha   90.00
_cell.angle_beta   90.00
_cell.angle_gamma   90.00
#
_symmetry.space_group_name_H-M   'P 1'
#
loop_
_entity.id
_entity.type
_entity.pdbx_description
1 polymer ?
#
loop_
_entity_poly.entity_id
_entity_poly.type
_entity_poly.pdbx_seq_one_letter_code
_entity_poly.pdbx_strand_id
1 'polypeptide(L)'
;MEYKHHALIARLVYKDLDKEVKKEFKALGYTTVKFFDIEGAQAYILANKDRITVAFRGTEPKEKSDIFADLEATHTNGFHTGFLEEYEKLQLSVHEEVAKLQGRKQRPVYVTGHSLGAAIASIFCFHYPEAVALYTYGCPRNASWKKAKELKVPHYRVVNNNDIVPKVPPAFFNFAHHGQLRYINYYGNIRELTTWQRIKDSWRGRRRAWQKGQVFDGVYDHLMDAYCECLEDNE
;
A
#
# COMPACT_ATOMS: atom_id res chain seq x y z
N MET A 1 4.87 15.81 5.62
CA MET A 1 3.71 15.02 6.11
C MET A 1 3.97 13.51 5.98
N GLU A 2 3.48 12.67 6.88
CA GLU A 2 3.77 11.21 6.87
C GLU A 2 3.24 10.49 5.62
N TYR A 3 2.11 10.93 5.01
CA TYR A 3 1.58 10.32 3.77
C TYR A 3 2.56 10.41 2.61
N LYS A 4 3.13 11.60 2.35
CA LYS A 4 4.12 11.81 1.28
C LYS A 4 5.39 11.00 1.53
N HIS A 5 5.90 11.02 2.77
CA HIS A 5 7.09 10.28 3.15
C HIS A 5 6.94 8.77 2.85
N HIS A 6 5.81 8.18 3.27
CA HIS A 6 5.56 6.75 3.05
C HIS A 6 5.20 6.43 1.59
N ALA A 7 4.61 7.39 0.85
CA ALA A 7 4.39 7.26 -0.60
C ALA A 7 5.71 7.17 -1.36
N LEU A 8 6.66 8.05 -1.05
CA LEU A 8 8.00 8.00 -1.67
C LEU A 8 8.71 6.67 -1.40
N ILE A 9 8.59 6.13 -0.17
CA ILE A 9 9.12 4.80 0.14
C ILE A 9 8.42 3.72 -0.69
N ALA A 10 7.07 3.73 -0.72
CA ALA A 10 6.29 2.76 -1.49
C ALA A 10 6.57 2.83 -3.01
N ARG A 11 7.01 3.98 -3.51
CA ARG A 11 7.50 4.14 -4.89
C ARG A 11 8.90 3.58 -5.07
N LEU A 12 9.80 3.89 -4.14
CA LEU A 12 11.21 3.49 -4.24
C LEU A 12 11.40 1.98 -4.20
N VAL A 13 10.57 1.25 -3.48
CA VAL A 13 10.67 -0.23 -3.41
C VAL A 13 10.35 -0.95 -4.72
N TYR A 14 9.85 -0.26 -5.74
CA TYR A 14 9.71 -0.81 -7.10
C TYR A 14 11.01 -0.80 -7.90
N LYS A 15 11.99 0.01 -7.49
CA LYS A 15 13.29 0.07 -8.13
C LYS A 15 14.21 -1.01 -7.58
N ASP A 16 15.13 -1.48 -8.41
CA ASP A 16 16.19 -2.38 -7.94
C ASP A 16 17.09 -1.68 -6.92
N LEU A 17 17.51 -2.42 -5.89
CA LEU A 17 18.32 -1.86 -4.80
C LEU A 17 19.77 -1.61 -5.22
N ASP A 18 19.98 -0.59 -6.01
CA ASP A 18 21.28 -0.11 -6.43
C ASP A 18 21.84 1.01 -5.53
N LYS A 19 22.93 1.65 -5.96
CA LYS A 19 23.56 2.75 -5.24
C LYS A 19 22.70 4.01 -5.20
N GLU A 20 21.96 4.29 -6.27
CA GLU A 20 21.11 5.48 -6.37
C GLU A 20 19.88 5.33 -5.48
N VAL A 21 19.22 4.17 -5.48
CA VAL A 21 18.07 3.90 -4.61
C VAL A 21 18.48 3.97 -3.12
N LYS A 22 19.67 3.43 -2.76
CA LYS A 22 20.21 3.59 -1.40
C LYS A 22 20.44 5.05 -1.03
N LYS A 23 20.89 5.89 -1.97
CA LYS A 23 21.07 7.32 -1.77
C LYS A 23 19.72 8.04 -1.59
N GLU A 24 18.70 7.65 -2.35
CA GLU A 24 17.33 8.16 -2.17
C GLU A 24 16.79 7.80 -0.77
N PHE A 25 16.94 6.56 -0.31
CA PHE A 25 16.57 6.19 1.07
C PHE A 25 17.36 6.96 2.13
N LYS A 26 18.64 7.24 1.88
CA LYS A 26 19.46 8.08 2.76
C LYS A 26 18.96 9.52 2.80
N ALA A 27 18.52 10.07 1.67
CA ALA A 27 17.93 11.41 1.61
C ALA A 27 16.59 11.47 2.39
N LEU A 28 15.84 10.36 2.44
CA LEU A 28 14.65 10.20 3.30
C LEU A 28 14.99 9.97 4.79
N GLY A 29 16.27 9.99 5.16
CA GLY A 29 16.76 9.90 6.54
C GLY A 29 17.06 8.49 7.03
N TYR A 30 17.05 7.48 6.16
CA TYR A 30 17.37 6.10 6.56
C TYR A 30 18.85 5.77 6.38
N THR A 31 19.44 5.15 7.40
CA THR A 31 20.87 4.75 7.42
C THR A 31 21.06 3.25 7.21
N THR A 32 20.03 2.47 7.43
CA THR A 32 20.01 1.01 7.24
C THR A 32 18.94 0.66 6.23
N VAL A 33 19.31 -0.15 5.24
CA VAL A 33 18.39 -0.70 4.23
C VAL A 33 18.66 -2.20 4.16
N LYS A 34 17.61 -2.98 4.39
CA LYS A 34 17.60 -4.44 4.21
C LYS A 34 16.58 -4.78 3.15
N PHE A 35 16.91 -5.71 2.29
CA PHE A 35 16.06 -6.18 1.20
C PHE A 35 15.89 -7.69 1.31
N PHE A 36 14.68 -8.14 1.10
CA PHE A 36 14.29 -9.54 1.07
C PHE A 36 13.59 -9.81 -0.25
N ASP A 37 13.98 -10.88 -0.91
CA ASP A 37 13.31 -11.46 -2.08
C ASP A 37 13.21 -12.96 -1.83
N ILE A 38 12.01 -13.44 -1.59
CA ILE A 38 11.73 -14.83 -1.26
C ILE A 38 10.61 -15.31 -2.18
N GLU A 39 10.97 -16.14 -3.14
CA GLU A 39 10.04 -16.68 -4.14
C GLU A 39 9.23 -15.58 -4.87
N GLY A 40 9.90 -14.45 -5.16
CA GLY A 40 9.31 -13.29 -5.84
C GLY A 40 8.53 -12.33 -4.94
N ALA A 41 8.23 -12.70 -3.70
CA ALA A 41 7.70 -11.76 -2.71
C ALA A 41 8.83 -10.88 -2.17
N GLN A 42 8.65 -9.56 -2.19
CA GLN A 42 9.71 -8.63 -1.86
C GLN A 42 9.34 -7.64 -0.75
N ALA A 43 10.28 -7.42 0.17
CA ALA A 43 10.16 -6.47 1.25
C ALA A 43 11.45 -5.70 1.50
N TYR A 44 11.29 -4.47 1.97
CA TYR A 44 12.38 -3.62 2.44
C TYR A 44 12.16 -3.30 3.92
N ILE A 45 13.23 -3.32 4.69
CA ILE A 45 13.25 -2.80 6.06
C ILE A 45 14.26 -1.66 6.11
N LEU A 46 13.74 -0.48 6.40
CA LEU A 46 14.48 0.76 6.47
C LEU A 46 14.57 1.18 7.92
N ALA A 47 15.76 1.56 8.40
CA ALA A 47 15.90 2.00 9.78
C ALA A 47 16.86 3.18 9.93
N ASN A 48 16.59 3.99 10.94
CA ASN A 48 17.53 4.98 11.46
C ASN A 48 17.47 4.97 13.01
N LYS A 49 18.07 5.98 13.65
CA LYS A 49 18.09 6.06 15.13
C LYS A 49 16.72 6.25 15.76
N ASP A 50 15.72 6.74 15.00
CA ASP A 50 14.44 7.20 15.51
C ASP A 50 13.25 6.28 15.12
N ARG A 51 13.33 5.55 13.99
CA ARG A 51 12.24 4.71 13.47
C ARG A 51 12.71 3.52 12.65
N ILE A 52 11.81 2.56 12.50
CA ILE A 52 11.90 1.47 11.53
C ILE A 52 10.70 1.59 10.59
N THR A 53 10.91 1.40 9.29
CA THR A 53 9.82 1.33 8.31
C THR A 53 9.93 0.02 7.53
N VAL A 54 8.86 -0.76 7.54
CA VAL A 54 8.72 -1.98 6.74
C VAL A 54 7.89 -1.63 5.51
N ALA A 55 8.44 -1.88 4.34
CA ALA A 55 7.80 -1.57 3.07
C ALA A 55 7.71 -2.83 2.20
N PHE A 56 6.51 -3.17 1.75
CA PHE A 56 6.27 -4.30 0.88
C PHE A 56 6.09 -3.84 -0.56
N ARG A 57 6.81 -4.47 -1.48
CA ARG A 57 6.69 -4.22 -2.91
C ARG A 57 5.44 -4.89 -3.45
N GLY A 58 4.72 -4.20 -4.32
CA GLY A 58 3.65 -4.79 -5.13
C GLY A 58 4.20 -5.40 -6.42
N THR A 59 3.31 -6.03 -7.19
CA THR A 59 3.63 -6.50 -8.53
C THR A 59 3.64 -5.34 -9.52
N GLU A 60 4.64 -5.29 -10.40
CA GLU A 60 4.61 -4.36 -11.53
C GLU A 60 3.56 -4.82 -12.54
N PRO A 61 2.63 -3.94 -12.95
CA PRO A 61 1.65 -4.27 -13.96
C PRO A 61 2.31 -4.30 -15.35
N LYS A 62 3.08 -5.35 -15.66
CA LYS A 62 3.62 -5.55 -17.02
C LYS A 62 2.49 -5.86 -18.01
N GLU A 63 1.40 -6.46 -17.53
CA GLU A 63 0.15 -6.60 -18.27
C GLU A 63 -1.01 -6.16 -17.38
N LYS A 64 -1.64 -5.08 -17.75
CA LYS A 64 -2.70 -4.39 -16.98
C LYS A 64 -3.95 -5.24 -16.75
N SER A 65 -4.09 -6.36 -17.46
CA SER A 65 -5.15 -7.34 -17.35
C SER A 65 -4.93 -8.37 -16.23
N ASP A 66 -3.67 -8.70 -15.90
CA ASP A 66 -3.35 -9.88 -15.09
C ASP A 66 -3.54 -9.67 -13.59
N ILE A 67 -3.36 -8.42 -13.10
CA ILE A 67 -3.60 -8.12 -11.66
C ILE A 67 -5.04 -8.45 -11.22
N PHE A 68 -5.99 -8.48 -12.17
CA PHE A 68 -7.41 -8.66 -11.86
C PHE A 68 -7.96 -10.02 -12.32
N ALA A 69 -7.30 -10.67 -13.31
CA ALA A 69 -7.81 -11.90 -13.91
C ALA A 69 -7.67 -13.12 -12.98
N ASP A 70 -6.63 -13.17 -12.16
CA ASP A 70 -6.31 -14.31 -11.30
C ASP A 70 -6.65 -14.12 -9.81
N LEU A 71 -7.35 -13.03 -9.45
CA LEU A 71 -7.83 -12.85 -8.09
C LEU A 71 -9.01 -13.77 -7.79
N GLU A 72 -8.72 -15.09 -7.65
CA GLU A 72 -9.69 -15.99 -7.05
C GLU A 72 -10.14 -15.48 -5.69
N ALA A 73 -11.42 -15.16 -5.55
CA ALA A 73 -11.99 -14.57 -4.36
C ALA A 73 -12.15 -15.62 -3.22
N THR A 74 -11.04 -16.26 -2.85
CA THR A 74 -10.99 -17.29 -1.81
C THR A 74 -10.43 -16.72 -0.50
N HIS A 75 -10.85 -17.31 0.61
CA HIS A 75 -10.45 -16.90 1.96
C HIS A 75 -9.67 -17.99 2.67
N THR A 76 -8.52 -17.66 3.23
CA THR A 76 -7.77 -18.48 4.18
C THR A 76 -7.55 -17.67 5.46
N ASN A 77 -7.99 -18.20 6.60
CA ASN A 77 -7.88 -17.54 7.91
C ASN A 77 -8.51 -16.13 7.97
N GLY A 78 -9.49 -15.85 7.10
CA GLY A 78 -10.17 -14.57 6.99
C GLY A 78 -9.45 -13.53 6.14
N PHE A 79 -8.36 -13.89 5.50
CA PHE A 79 -7.66 -13.08 4.50
C PHE A 79 -7.88 -13.63 3.09
N HIS A 80 -7.64 -12.84 2.07
CA HIS A 80 -7.55 -13.29 0.70
C HIS A 80 -6.37 -14.26 0.55
N THR A 81 -6.63 -15.45 0.03
CA THR A 81 -5.66 -16.56 0.01
C THR A 81 -4.34 -16.15 -0.64
N GLY A 82 -4.35 -15.65 -1.87
CA GLY A 82 -3.11 -15.29 -2.56
C GLY A 82 -2.32 -14.15 -1.87
N PHE A 83 -2.98 -13.20 -1.20
CA PHE A 83 -2.25 -12.16 -0.45
C PHE A 83 -1.64 -12.71 0.84
N LEU A 84 -2.30 -13.68 1.47
CA LEU A 84 -1.76 -14.36 2.63
C LEU A 84 -0.53 -15.20 2.26
N GLU A 85 -0.60 -15.95 1.16
CA GLU A 85 0.53 -16.74 0.66
C GLU A 85 1.76 -15.90 0.37
N GLU A 86 1.60 -14.74 -0.27
CA GLU A 86 2.71 -13.81 -0.51
C GLU A 86 3.29 -13.24 0.80
N TYR A 87 2.44 -12.96 1.80
CA TYR A 87 2.90 -12.56 3.12
C TYR A 87 3.67 -13.68 3.84
N GLU A 88 3.18 -14.91 3.81
CA GLU A 88 3.76 -16.06 4.50
C GLU A 88 5.19 -16.36 4.03
N LYS A 89 5.52 -16.14 2.75
CA LYS A 89 6.88 -16.24 2.24
C LYS A 89 7.85 -15.33 2.98
N LEU A 90 7.42 -14.11 3.30
CA LEU A 90 8.24 -13.06 3.92
C LEU A 90 8.20 -13.05 5.44
N GLN A 91 7.16 -13.68 6.03
CA GLN A 91 6.80 -13.50 7.44
C GLN A 91 8.00 -13.69 8.39
N LEU A 92 8.65 -14.85 8.33
CA LEU A 92 9.72 -15.19 9.26
C LEU A 92 10.88 -14.18 9.15
N SER A 93 11.41 -13.99 7.93
CA SER A 93 12.58 -13.15 7.68
C SER A 93 12.35 -11.68 8.05
N VAL A 94 11.15 -11.16 7.76
CA VAL A 94 10.81 -9.77 8.08
C VAL A 94 10.65 -9.57 9.59
N HIS A 95 9.94 -10.48 10.28
CA HIS A 95 9.76 -10.39 11.73
C HIS A 95 11.09 -10.53 12.48
N GLU A 96 11.94 -11.47 12.09
CA GLU A 96 13.27 -11.65 12.70
C GLU A 96 14.16 -10.40 12.53
N GLU A 97 14.20 -9.81 11.33
CA GLU A 97 15.01 -8.61 11.10
C GLU A 97 14.45 -7.39 11.83
N VAL A 98 13.12 -7.22 11.89
CA VAL A 98 12.51 -6.17 12.72
C VAL A 98 12.89 -6.35 14.19
N ALA A 99 12.77 -7.57 14.74
CA ALA A 99 13.16 -7.87 16.12
C ALA A 99 14.65 -7.59 16.39
N LYS A 100 15.52 -7.97 15.46
CA LYS A 100 16.96 -7.71 15.53
C LYS A 100 17.26 -6.20 15.51
N LEU A 101 16.60 -5.44 14.63
CA LEU A 101 16.79 -4.00 14.55
C LEU A 101 16.22 -3.27 15.76
N GLN A 102 15.17 -3.78 16.42
CA GLN A 102 14.68 -3.22 17.67
C GLN A 102 15.73 -3.28 18.78
N GLY A 103 16.43 -4.41 18.93
CA GLY A 103 17.52 -4.55 19.89
C GLY A 103 17.13 -4.09 21.31
N ARG A 104 18.02 -3.33 21.96
CA ARG A 104 17.78 -2.81 23.31
C ARG A 104 16.91 -1.53 23.35
N LYS A 105 16.84 -0.78 22.25
CA LYS A 105 16.08 0.47 22.14
C LYS A 105 14.89 0.25 21.24
N GLN A 106 13.70 0.23 21.83
CA GLN A 106 12.46 0.17 21.07
C GLN A 106 12.28 1.44 20.24
N ARG A 107 12.04 1.27 18.95
CA ARG A 107 11.76 2.34 17.99
C ARG A 107 10.36 2.17 17.41
N PRO A 108 9.63 3.24 17.10
CA PRO A 108 8.36 3.14 16.40
C PRO A 108 8.53 2.44 15.06
N VAL A 109 7.67 1.46 14.78
CA VAL A 109 7.61 0.73 13.51
C VAL A 109 6.46 1.27 12.69
N TYR A 110 6.75 1.73 11.49
CA TYR A 110 5.79 2.14 10.48
C TYR A 110 5.76 1.10 9.36
N VAL A 111 4.60 0.94 8.73
CA VAL A 111 4.42 -0.03 7.66
C VAL A 111 3.82 0.65 6.44
N THR A 112 4.30 0.29 5.25
CA THR A 112 3.78 0.87 4.01
C THR A 112 3.79 -0.13 2.86
N GLY A 113 2.98 0.16 1.85
CA GLY A 113 2.94 -0.60 0.60
C GLY A 113 1.93 -0.02 -0.38
N HIS A 114 2.09 -0.41 -1.64
CA HIS A 114 1.21 -0.06 -2.74
C HIS A 114 0.68 -1.32 -3.43
N SER A 115 -0.57 -1.30 -3.90
CA SER A 115 -1.18 -2.41 -4.64
C SER A 115 -1.14 -3.74 -3.85
N LEU A 116 -0.62 -4.82 -4.40
CA LEU A 116 -0.36 -6.09 -3.70
C LEU A 116 0.48 -5.87 -2.44
N GLY A 117 1.54 -5.05 -2.51
CA GLY A 117 2.36 -4.72 -1.35
C GLY A 117 1.57 -4.06 -0.23
N ALA A 118 0.51 -3.30 -0.54
CA ALA A 118 -0.40 -2.74 0.46
C ALA A 118 -1.24 -3.82 1.16
N ALA A 119 -1.65 -4.86 0.43
CA ALA A 119 -2.36 -6.00 1.00
C ALA A 119 -1.44 -6.79 1.96
N ILE A 120 -0.21 -7.08 1.53
CA ILE A 120 0.80 -7.77 2.36
C ILE A 120 1.14 -6.94 3.59
N ALA A 121 1.37 -5.62 3.43
CA ALA A 121 1.63 -4.67 4.52
C ALA A 121 0.52 -4.69 5.58
N SER A 122 -0.73 -4.79 5.14
CA SER A 122 -1.84 -4.85 6.07
C SER A 122 -1.90 -6.19 6.80
N ILE A 123 -1.67 -7.32 6.12
CA ILE A 123 -1.61 -8.64 6.76
C ILE A 123 -0.48 -8.67 7.79
N PHE A 124 0.70 -8.11 7.47
CA PHE A 124 1.78 -7.95 8.43
C PHE A 124 1.29 -7.23 9.72
N CYS A 125 0.50 -6.16 9.60
CA CYS A 125 -0.01 -5.42 10.76
C CYS A 125 -1.01 -6.21 11.63
N PHE A 126 -1.69 -7.23 11.10
CA PHE A 126 -2.46 -8.16 11.93
C PHE A 126 -1.58 -9.07 12.78
N HIS A 127 -0.35 -9.36 12.32
CA HIS A 127 0.63 -10.18 13.04
C HIS A 127 1.66 -9.36 13.82
N TYR A 128 1.69 -8.03 13.61
CA TYR A 128 2.56 -7.09 14.31
C TYR A 128 1.74 -5.89 14.83
N PRO A 129 0.88 -6.11 15.86
CA PRO A 129 -0.05 -5.10 16.37
C PRO A 129 0.64 -3.93 17.09
N GLU A 130 1.95 -4.01 17.35
CA GLU A 130 2.77 -2.95 17.94
C GLU A 130 3.21 -1.89 16.92
N ALA A 131 2.91 -2.06 15.64
CA ALA A 131 3.19 -1.03 14.65
C ALA A 131 2.43 0.27 14.98
N VAL A 132 3.11 1.40 14.84
CA VAL A 132 2.55 2.72 15.14
C VAL A 132 1.49 3.13 14.15
N ALA A 133 1.74 2.88 12.86
CA ALA A 133 0.80 3.16 11.79
C ALA A 133 1.12 2.38 10.51
N LEU A 134 0.06 2.14 9.74
CA LEU A 134 0.08 1.56 8.40
C LEU A 134 -0.38 2.63 7.39
N TYR A 135 0.42 2.86 6.36
CA TYR A 135 0.09 3.73 5.22
C TYR A 135 0.01 2.90 3.95
N THR A 136 -1.14 2.87 3.29
CA THR A 136 -1.31 2.11 2.05
C THR A 136 -1.84 2.96 0.91
N TYR A 137 -1.40 2.63 -0.29
CA TYR A 137 -1.75 3.31 -1.53
C TYR A 137 -2.36 2.29 -2.49
N GLY A 138 -3.56 2.56 -3.00
CA GLY A 138 -4.25 1.64 -3.90
C GLY A 138 -4.49 0.24 -3.32
N CYS A 139 -4.71 0.12 -2.02
CA CYS A 139 -4.86 -1.17 -1.34
C CYS A 139 -6.14 -1.89 -1.76
N PRO A 140 -6.08 -3.15 -2.26
CA PRO A 140 -7.26 -3.97 -2.51
C PRO A 140 -7.95 -4.38 -1.20
N ARG A 141 -9.16 -4.94 -1.29
CA ARG A 141 -9.78 -5.59 -0.14
C ARG A 141 -9.09 -6.92 0.11
N ASN A 142 -8.53 -7.10 1.28
CA ASN A 142 -7.69 -8.25 1.59
C ASN A 142 -8.14 -9.07 2.80
N ALA A 143 -9.20 -8.65 3.48
CA ALA A 143 -9.72 -9.30 4.66
C ALA A 143 -11.24 -9.48 4.59
N SER A 144 -11.77 -10.52 5.24
CA SER A 144 -13.21 -10.71 5.42
C SER A 144 -13.80 -9.60 6.30
N TRP A 145 -15.12 -9.39 6.22
CA TRP A 145 -15.83 -8.43 7.07
C TRP A 145 -15.56 -8.61 8.56
N LYS A 146 -15.42 -9.87 9.02
CA LYS A 146 -15.09 -10.17 10.40
C LYS A 146 -13.64 -9.82 10.69
N LYS A 147 -12.70 -10.29 9.86
CA LYS A 147 -11.27 -10.09 10.04
C LYS A 147 -10.87 -8.62 9.98
N ALA A 148 -11.44 -7.85 9.07
CA ALA A 148 -11.17 -6.42 8.91
C ALA A 148 -11.39 -5.61 10.20
N LYS A 149 -12.29 -6.05 11.09
CA LYS A 149 -12.57 -5.39 12.39
C LYS A 149 -11.52 -5.68 13.47
N GLU A 150 -10.67 -6.68 13.25
CA GLU A 150 -9.65 -7.11 14.20
C GLU A 150 -8.35 -6.30 14.10
N LEU A 151 -8.15 -5.50 13.03
CA LEU A 151 -6.96 -4.67 12.87
C LEU A 151 -6.89 -3.61 13.95
N LYS A 152 -5.83 -3.66 14.76
CA LYS A 152 -5.59 -2.73 15.88
C LYS A 152 -4.72 -1.54 15.46
N VAL A 153 -3.84 -1.74 14.47
CA VAL A 153 -2.91 -0.72 14.01
C VAL A 153 -3.68 0.42 13.32
N PRO A 154 -3.42 1.69 13.65
CA PRO A 154 -3.93 2.82 12.91
C PRO A 154 -3.58 2.71 11.43
N HIS A 155 -4.58 2.59 10.56
CA HIS A 155 -4.38 2.40 9.13
C HIS A 155 -4.95 3.56 8.35
N TYR A 156 -4.11 4.21 7.57
CA TYR A 156 -4.43 5.29 6.64
C TYR A 156 -4.37 4.77 5.21
N ARG A 157 -5.55 4.57 4.63
CA ARG A 157 -5.72 3.98 3.30
C ARG A 157 -5.94 5.07 2.28
N VAL A 158 -4.88 5.42 1.55
CA VAL A 158 -4.91 6.43 0.49
C VAL A 158 -5.47 5.81 -0.79
N VAL A 159 -6.46 6.46 -1.38
CA VAL A 159 -7.11 6.02 -2.63
C VAL A 159 -7.20 7.21 -3.57
N ASN A 160 -6.60 7.06 -4.75
CA ASN A 160 -6.61 8.09 -5.77
C ASN A 160 -7.85 7.94 -6.67
N ASN A 161 -8.67 8.94 -6.73
CA ASN A 161 -9.86 9.15 -7.56
C ASN A 161 -10.53 7.86 -8.08
N ASN A 162 -10.25 7.49 -9.32
CA ASN A 162 -10.86 6.36 -10.01
C ASN A 162 -10.10 5.05 -9.87
N ASP A 163 -9.00 5.01 -9.11
CA ASP A 163 -8.22 3.78 -8.89
C ASP A 163 -9.14 2.56 -8.75
N ILE A 164 -8.89 1.56 -9.61
CA ILE A 164 -9.73 0.37 -9.69
C ILE A 164 -9.35 -0.69 -8.65
N VAL A 165 -8.07 -0.73 -8.23
CA VAL A 165 -7.54 -1.77 -7.33
C VAL A 165 -8.24 -1.79 -5.97
N PRO A 166 -8.54 -0.65 -5.31
CA PRO A 166 -9.34 -0.68 -4.09
C PRO A 166 -10.76 -1.22 -4.24
N LYS A 167 -11.24 -1.43 -5.45
CA LYS A 167 -12.59 -1.96 -5.72
C LYS A 167 -12.63 -3.49 -5.77
N VAL A 168 -11.48 -4.14 -5.80
CA VAL A 168 -11.35 -5.61 -5.89
C VAL A 168 -10.72 -6.21 -4.63
N PRO A 169 -10.99 -7.49 -4.32
CA PRO A 169 -12.16 -8.23 -4.78
C PRO A 169 -13.48 -7.52 -4.43
N PRO A 170 -14.57 -7.78 -5.17
CA PRO A 170 -15.86 -7.17 -4.85
C PRO A 170 -16.35 -7.50 -3.44
N ALA A 171 -16.98 -6.54 -2.76
CA ALA A 171 -17.41 -6.68 -1.37
C ALA A 171 -18.43 -7.82 -1.14
N PHE A 172 -19.21 -8.16 -2.17
CA PHE A 172 -20.21 -9.26 -2.09
C PHE A 172 -19.57 -10.66 -1.98
N PHE A 173 -18.26 -10.81 -2.25
CA PHE A 173 -17.51 -12.02 -1.93
C PHE A 173 -16.97 -12.03 -0.49
N ASN A 174 -17.60 -11.30 0.43
CA ASN A 174 -17.20 -11.19 1.83
C ASN A 174 -15.84 -10.51 2.06
N PHE A 175 -15.38 -9.64 1.15
CA PHE A 175 -14.19 -8.85 1.35
C PHE A 175 -14.50 -7.42 1.80
N ALA A 176 -13.73 -6.91 2.75
CA ALA A 176 -13.90 -5.59 3.32
C ALA A 176 -12.60 -4.80 3.33
N HIS A 177 -12.74 -3.49 3.38
CA HIS A 177 -11.66 -2.60 3.77
C HIS A 177 -11.62 -2.41 5.28
N HIS A 178 -10.44 -2.15 5.79
CA HIS A 178 -10.19 -1.67 7.15
C HIS A 178 -9.45 -0.32 7.09
N GLY A 179 -9.37 0.35 8.24
CA GLY A 179 -8.68 1.63 8.35
C GLY A 179 -9.47 2.84 7.83
N GLN A 180 -8.85 4.00 7.93
CA GLN A 180 -9.43 5.29 7.57
C GLN A 180 -9.15 5.60 6.10
N LEU A 181 -10.19 5.89 5.32
CA LEU A 181 -10.04 6.33 3.94
C LEU A 181 -9.47 7.75 3.89
N ARG A 182 -8.42 7.92 3.08
CA ARG A 182 -7.84 9.20 2.67
C ARG A 182 -8.00 9.31 1.16
N TYR A 183 -9.06 9.96 0.72
CA TYR A 183 -9.43 10.02 -0.69
C TYR A 183 -8.77 11.22 -1.36
N ILE A 184 -7.99 10.96 -2.41
CA ILE A 184 -7.47 11.99 -3.30
C ILE A 184 -8.55 12.25 -4.36
N ASN A 185 -9.06 13.48 -4.40
CA ASN A 185 -10.10 13.85 -5.32
C ASN A 185 -9.54 14.12 -6.73
N TYR A 186 -10.42 14.31 -7.69
CA TYR A 186 -10.09 14.63 -9.08
C TYR A 186 -9.11 15.82 -9.24
N TYR A 187 -9.03 16.73 -8.27
CA TYR A 187 -8.11 17.87 -8.28
C TYR A 187 -6.76 17.56 -7.61
N GLY A 188 -6.48 16.31 -7.23
CA GLY A 188 -5.27 15.90 -6.56
C GLY A 188 -5.25 16.15 -5.05
N ASN A 189 -6.32 16.66 -4.44
CA ASN A 189 -6.34 17.01 -3.03
C ASN A 189 -6.91 15.88 -2.15
N ILE A 190 -6.30 15.65 -0.98
CA ILE A 190 -6.88 14.76 0.03
C ILE A 190 -8.13 15.41 0.61
N ARG A 191 -9.26 14.72 0.54
CA ARG A 191 -10.56 15.19 1.03
C ARG A 191 -11.33 14.08 1.74
N GLU A 192 -12.04 14.46 2.79
CA GLU A 192 -13.08 13.63 3.39
C GLU A 192 -14.39 13.89 2.67
N LEU A 193 -14.72 13.03 1.71
CA LEU A 193 -15.91 13.15 0.89
C LEU A 193 -16.95 12.09 1.29
N THR A 194 -18.22 12.48 1.30
CA THR A 194 -19.33 11.53 1.40
C THR A 194 -19.36 10.61 0.18
N THR A 195 -20.04 9.48 0.27
CA THR A 195 -20.17 8.54 -0.85
C THR A 195 -20.73 9.21 -2.11
N TRP A 196 -21.72 10.10 -1.97
CA TRP A 196 -22.31 10.86 -3.06
C TRP A 196 -21.31 11.83 -3.72
N GLN A 197 -20.52 12.52 -2.90
CA GLN A 197 -19.49 13.42 -3.40
C GLN A 197 -18.40 12.65 -4.16
N ARG A 198 -17.98 11.48 -3.67
CA ARG A 198 -17.02 10.61 -4.37
C ARG A 198 -17.53 10.11 -5.70
N ILE A 199 -18.83 9.73 -5.79
CA ILE A 199 -19.44 9.35 -7.06
C ILE A 199 -19.38 10.50 -8.05
N LYS A 200 -19.79 11.72 -7.66
CA LYS A 200 -19.72 12.91 -8.52
C LYS A 200 -18.28 13.24 -8.95
N ASP A 201 -17.34 13.10 -8.05
CA ASP A 201 -15.91 13.35 -8.30
C ASP A 201 -15.35 12.34 -9.30
N SER A 202 -15.64 11.05 -9.12
CA SER A 202 -15.29 9.96 -10.03
C SER A 202 -15.86 10.19 -11.45
N TRP A 203 -17.09 10.71 -11.57
CA TRP A 203 -17.66 11.06 -12.87
C TRP A 203 -16.91 12.21 -13.56
N ARG A 204 -16.45 13.20 -12.79
CA ARG A 204 -15.61 14.31 -13.31
C ARG A 204 -14.29 13.80 -13.86
N GLY A 205 -13.61 12.92 -13.11
CA GLY A 205 -12.36 12.29 -13.53
C GLY A 205 -12.52 11.55 -14.85
N ARG A 206 -13.48 10.61 -14.91
CA ARG A 206 -13.79 9.83 -16.13
C ARG A 206 -14.12 10.69 -17.34
N ARG A 207 -14.94 11.73 -17.17
CA ARG A 207 -15.31 12.63 -18.29
C ARG A 207 -14.07 13.33 -18.86
N ARG A 208 -13.14 13.77 -18.01
CA ARG A 208 -11.92 14.44 -18.49
C ARG A 208 -10.93 13.45 -19.10
N ALA A 209 -10.80 12.26 -18.55
CA ALA A 209 -9.98 11.20 -19.13
C ALA A 209 -10.48 10.85 -20.53
N TRP A 210 -11.80 10.70 -20.71
CA TRP A 210 -12.41 10.46 -22.01
C TRP A 210 -12.14 11.61 -23.00
N GLN A 211 -12.23 12.87 -22.56
CA GLN A 211 -11.91 14.05 -23.38
C GLN A 211 -10.43 14.10 -23.83
N LYS A 212 -9.53 13.46 -23.05
CA LYS A 212 -8.10 13.32 -23.36
C LYS A 212 -7.76 12.03 -24.12
N GLY A 213 -8.77 11.22 -24.50
CA GLY A 213 -8.58 9.92 -25.15
C GLY A 213 -8.04 8.82 -24.24
N GLN A 214 -8.06 9.01 -22.91
CA GLN A 214 -7.61 8.05 -21.93
C GLN A 214 -8.78 7.14 -21.53
N VAL A 215 -8.92 5.99 -22.19
CA VAL A 215 -10.05 5.06 -21.94
C VAL A 215 -9.95 4.32 -20.60
N PHE A 216 -8.74 4.23 -19.99
CA PHE A 216 -8.44 3.45 -18.79
C PHE A 216 -7.95 4.34 -17.63
N ASP A 217 -8.70 5.38 -17.28
CA ASP A 217 -8.43 6.32 -16.19
C ASP A 217 -8.06 5.60 -14.86
N GLY A 218 -8.84 4.61 -14.46
CA GLY A 218 -8.62 3.91 -13.20
C GLY A 218 -7.34 3.08 -13.09
N VAL A 219 -6.66 2.81 -14.20
CA VAL A 219 -5.34 2.16 -14.21
C VAL A 219 -4.23 3.22 -14.05
N TYR A 220 -4.40 4.40 -14.65
CA TYR A 220 -3.47 5.51 -14.45
C TYR A 220 -3.51 6.02 -13.01
N ASP A 221 -4.71 6.17 -12.44
CA ASP A 221 -4.89 6.57 -11.04
C ASP A 221 -4.29 5.56 -10.05
N HIS A 222 -4.08 4.31 -10.49
CA HIS A 222 -3.42 3.28 -9.68
C HIS A 222 -1.90 3.38 -9.66
N LEU A 223 -1.27 4.05 -10.63
CA LEU A 223 0.19 4.13 -10.66
C LEU A 223 0.73 4.87 -9.44
N MET A 224 1.81 4.35 -8.84
CA MET A 224 2.39 4.96 -7.64
C MET A 224 2.92 6.37 -7.90
N ASP A 225 3.36 6.67 -9.12
CA ASP A 225 3.77 8.03 -9.52
C ASP A 225 2.60 9.02 -9.45
N ALA A 226 1.38 8.62 -9.88
CA ALA A 226 0.18 9.46 -9.77
C ALA A 226 -0.18 9.77 -8.30
N TYR A 227 0.00 8.79 -7.40
CA TYR A 227 -0.14 9.02 -5.96
C TYR A 227 0.88 10.02 -5.43
N CYS A 228 2.15 9.89 -5.84
CA CYS A 228 3.22 10.79 -5.40
C CYS A 228 3.00 12.22 -5.90
N GLU A 229 2.66 12.40 -7.18
CA GLU A 229 2.37 13.71 -7.78
C GLU A 229 1.25 14.43 -7.00
N CYS A 230 0.12 13.74 -6.77
CA CYS A 230 -0.98 14.32 -5.98
C CYS A 230 -0.59 14.69 -4.55
N LEU A 231 0.32 13.92 -3.92
CA LEU A 231 0.76 14.16 -2.56
C LEU A 231 1.85 15.24 -2.46
N GLU A 232 2.54 15.56 -3.57
CA GLU A 232 3.49 16.69 -3.65
C GLU A 232 2.77 18.03 -3.59
N ASP A 233 1.61 18.15 -4.21
CA ASP A 233 0.82 19.37 -4.31
C ASP A 233 -0.01 19.68 -3.03
N ASN A 234 -0.04 18.79 -2.04
CA ASN A 234 -0.86 18.90 -0.83
C ASN A 234 -0.08 19.34 0.43
N GLU A 235 1.05 20.00 0.27
CA GLU A 235 1.83 20.60 1.39
C GLU A 235 1.49 22.05 1.68
#